data_f55235abc7fcd6e56bc87f6d88c5f10c
#
_entry.id   f55235abc7fcd6e56bc87f6d88c5f10c
#
_cell.length_a   1.000
_cell.length_b   1.000
_cell.length_c   1.000
_cell.angle_alpha   90.00
_cell.angle_beta   90.00
_cell.angle_gamma   90.00
#
_symmetry.space_group_name_H-M   'P 1'
#
loop_
_entity.id
_entity.type
_entity.pdbx_description
1 polymer ?
#
loop_
_entity_poly.entity_id
_entity_poly.type
_entity_poly.pdbx_seq_one_letter_code
_entity_poly.pdbx_strand_id
1 'polypeptide(L)'
;EEAKTPEDIYKSHLAEDGGFRRKNNAPTGQQVESARANLASSFVNGLVNTGYGTDKLMTVEDSQWVYKNKAEGKISAVASLGLIMLWNIDEGLTAIDRFLYATDESKAGALLAIGIVNSGTRDESEAAFGLLPDYTTEEKSSNSEADRAAAVLGIGIAYASNPQTKILDLLCDRVENDSSFKVACHAALALGIVFTGTSNMTACQAIMEKLSDSEAADLDKPTSALLCIALGLLFLSRGDGADAVMQTVSTVVEHKISKFAKIVIKGCAYTNSGNVLEVQQMLHECAEHLDDAPHQAAAVLGISLICLLEPVGREMALRTMDHLLQYGEVAVKRGIPIAVAMLHISDPDYSVIDILSKLTHDHDAGVAMGAIFSLGLVGAGTNNSRVAQLLRQLSSFYAKEADHLYVVRLAQGLLHLGKGLVTLSPMHSDRMLTSPTALAGLLTVAFLGLDIKNTLCHHELGYMLYTIVCAMRPRSLCTIDEDGNQIKTGVRVGEAVETVGQAGKPKTISGFQTHTSPVLMGVNDRAELASEEFIAATNVLEGFAILKKNPDYDQAEAERKAAGKRKRKKRRGAKK
;
A
#
# COMPACT_ATOMS: atom_id res chain seq x y z
N GLU A 1 -30.27 -4.43 15.57
CA GLU A 1 -29.69 -3.88 14.33
C GLU A 1 -29.07 -5.03 13.53
N GLU A 2 -29.53 -5.27 12.31
CA GLU A 2 -28.94 -6.27 11.45
C GLU A 2 -27.49 -5.89 11.12
N ALA A 3 -26.57 -6.82 11.25
CA ALA A 3 -25.18 -6.65 10.86
C ALA A 3 -25.09 -6.38 9.34
N LYS A 4 -24.69 -5.17 8.96
CA LYS A 4 -24.51 -4.80 7.56
C LYS A 4 -23.20 -5.34 7.03
N THR A 5 -23.23 -6.00 5.88
CA THR A 5 -22.00 -6.39 5.17
C THR A 5 -21.30 -5.14 4.61
N PRO A 6 -19.97 -5.18 4.36
CA PRO A 6 -19.29 -4.09 3.66
C PRO A 6 -19.97 -3.69 2.35
N GLU A 7 -20.50 -4.66 1.60
CA GLU A 7 -21.27 -4.41 0.37
C GLU A 7 -22.55 -3.61 0.61
N ASP A 8 -23.27 -3.84 1.69
CA ASP A 8 -24.46 -3.06 2.03
C ASP A 8 -24.12 -1.61 2.40
N ILE A 9 -22.94 -1.40 3.02
CA ILE A 9 -22.44 -0.07 3.36
C ILE A 9 -22.11 0.73 2.09
N TYR A 10 -21.55 0.07 1.07
CA TYR A 10 -21.12 0.69 -0.19
C TYR A 10 -22.14 0.59 -1.33
N LYS A 11 -23.27 -0.03 -1.11
CA LYS A 11 -24.31 -0.24 -2.15
C LYS A 11 -24.69 1.06 -2.87
N SER A 12 -24.71 2.17 -2.17
CA SER A 12 -24.99 3.49 -2.74
C SER A 12 -23.85 4.03 -3.62
N HIS A 13 -22.61 3.54 -3.44
CA HIS A 13 -21.42 3.95 -4.20
C HIS A 13 -21.12 3.00 -5.35
N LEU A 14 -21.49 1.75 -5.21
CA LEU A 14 -21.31 0.69 -6.20
C LEU A 14 -22.51 0.56 -7.15
N ALA A 15 -23.62 1.25 -6.88
CA ALA A 15 -24.79 1.24 -7.76
C ALA A 15 -24.55 2.10 -9.00
N GLU A 16 -24.97 1.61 -10.18
CA GLU A 16 -24.90 2.35 -11.45
C GLU A 16 -25.59 3.74 -11.38
N ASP A 17 -26.65 3.84 -10.60
CA ASP A 17 -27.38 5.09 -10.35
C ASP A 17 -26.76 5.90 -9.22
N GLY A 18 -25.44 5.98 -9.14
CA GLY A 18 -24.70 6.62 -8.04
C GLY A 18 -25.57 7.60 -7.27
N GLY A 19 -25.96 7.28 -6.03
CA GLY A 19 -27.03 7.82 -5.19
C GLY A 19 -27.40 9.32 -5.21
N PHE A 20 -27.15 9.98 -6.32
CA PHE A 20 -27.50 11.35 -6.66
C PHE A 20 -28.61 11.40 -7.68
N ARG A 21 -29.81 10.86 -7.36
CA ARG A 21 -31.03 11.35 -8.00
C ARG A 21 -31.25 12.80 -7.60
N ARG A 22 -30.57 13.72 -8.24
CA ARG A 22 -31.00 15.13 -8.30
C ARG A 22 -31.70 15.39 -9.61
N LYS A 23 -32.91 15.95 -9.45
CA LYS A 23 -33.83 16.40 -10.48
C LYS A 23 -33.09 17.18 -11.60
N ASN A 24 -33.45 16.86 -12.84
CA ASN A 24 -33.08 17.55 -14.07
C ASN A 24 -33.25 19.07 -13.94
N ASN A 25 -32.22 19.82 -13.62
CA ASN A 25 -32.06 21.26 -13.87
C ASN A 25 -30.87 21.78 -13.07
N ALA A 26 -29.64 21.40 -13.49
CA ALA A 26 -28.44 21.86 -12.79
C ALA A 26 -27.44 22.52 -13.75
N PRO A 27 -26.86 23.67 -13.36
CA PRO A 27 -25.88 24.39 -14.16
C PRO A 27 -24.55 23.63 -14.28
N THR A 28 -23.76 24.02 -15.28
CA THR A 28 -22.50 23.43 -15.74
C THR A 28 -21.46 23.01 -14.66
N GLY A 29 -21.55 23.50 -13.43
CA GLY A 29 -20.68 23.10 -12.31
C GLY A 29 -20.92 21.69 -11.77
N GLN A 30 -22.09 21.09 -12.02
CA GLN A 30 -22.43 19.73 -11.50
C GLN A 30 -21.82 18.57 -12.34
N GLN A 31 -21.36 18.83 -13.57
CA GLN A 31 -20.70 17.81 -14.37
C GLN A 31 -19.29 17.47 -13.83
N VAL A 32 -18.61 18.45 -13.25
CA VAL A 32 -17.27 18.26 -12.65
C VAL A 32 -17.38 17.44 -11.35
N GLU A 33 -18.40 17.74 -10.54
CA GLU A 33 -18.68 16.96 -9.31
C GLU A 33 -19.05 15.51 -9.63
N SER A 34 -19.78 15.25 -10.72
CA SER A 34 -20.13 13.88 -11.13
C SER A 34 -18.92 13.07 -11.60
N ALA A 35 -17.97 13.67 -12.34
CA ALA A 35 -16.77 12.99 -12.80
C ALA A 35 -15.88 12.56 -11.62
N ARG A 36 -15.69 13.43 -10.62
CA ARG A 36 -14.92 13.13 -9.42
C ARG A 36 -15.61 12.07 -8.54
N ALA A 37 -16.94 12.09 -8.46
CA ALA A 37 -17.70 11.06 -7.78
C ALA A 37 -17.60 9.69 -8.47
N ASN A 38 -17.62 9.65 -9.81
CA ASN A 38 -17.41 8.42 -10.57
C ASN A 38 -16.00 7.85 -10.36
N LEU A 39 -14.99 8.73 -10.39
CA LEU A 39 -13.61 8.34 -10.11
C LEU A 39 -13.47 7.75 -8.70
N ALA A 40 -14.02 8.40 -7.68
CA ALA A 40 -14.03 7.88 -6.32
C ALA A 40 -14.73 6.51 -6.24
N SER A 41 -15.85 6.34 -6.93
CA SER A 41 -16.58 5.06 -6.99
C SER A 41 -15.74 3.96 -7.65
N SER A 42 -14.95 4.28 -8.67
CA SER A 42 -14.04 3.32 -9.32
C SER A 42 -12.96 2.83 -8.34
N PHE A 43 -12.32 3.76 -7.61
CA PHE A 43 -11.34 3.39 -6.58
C PHE A 43 -11.97 2.56 -5.45
N VAL A 44 -13.11 2.99 -4.92
CA VAL A 44 -13.82 2.25 -3.85
C VAL A 44 -14.17 0.85 -4.31
N ASN A 45 -14.71 0.72 -5.54
CA ASN A 45 -15.05 -0.59 -6.12
C ASN A 45 -13.83 -1.50 -6.23
N GLY A 46 -12.71 -0.99 -6.76
CA GLY A 46 -11.46 -1.74 -6.87
C GLY A 46 -10.91 -2.17 -5.51
N LEU A 47 -10.83 -1.24 -4.55
CA LEU A 47 -10.31 -1.51 -3.20
C LEU A 47 -11.18 -2.50 -2.41
N VAL A 48 -12.51 -2.34 -2.44
CA VAL A 48 -13.43 -3.25 -1.71
C VAL A 48 -13.44 -4.65 -2.31
N ASN A 49 -13.37 -4.77 -3.64
CA ASN A 49 -13.41 -6.06 -4.33
C ASN A 49 -12.01 -6.62 -4.68
N THR A 50 -10.95 -6.10 -4.06
CA THR A 50 -9.57 -6.57 -4.30
C THR A 50 -9.45 -8.08 -4.11
N GLY A 51 -8.96 -8.78 -5.15
CA GLY A 51 -8.72 -10.22 -5.12
C GLY A 51 -9.96 -11.11 -5.21
N TYR A 52 -11.14 -10.55 -5.47
CA TYR A 52 -12.39 -11.33 -5.56
C TYR A 52 -12.73 -11.84 -6.97
N GLY A 53 -12.06 -11.34 -8.01
CA GLY A 53 -12.30 -11.72 -9.41
C GLY A 53 -13.63 -11.22 -10.00
N THR A 54 -14.56 -10.76 -9.18
CA THR A 54 -15.90 -10.30 -9.61
C THR A 54 -16.33 -9.06 -8.85
N ASP A 55 -17.05 -8.17 -9.54
CA ASP A 55 -17.65 -6.97 -8.97
C ASP A 55 -18.97 -6.62 -9.68
N LYS A 56 -19.57 -5.48 -9.32
CA LYS A 56 -20.85 -5.02 -9.90
C LYS A 56 -20.70 -3.91 -10.94
N LEU A 57 -19.51 -3.39 -11.15
CA LEU A 57 -19.29 -2.25 -12.07
C LEU A 57 -18.44 -2.62 -13.29
N MET A 58 -17.34 -3.34 -13.09
CA MET A 58 -16.31 -3.55 -14.12
C MET A 58 -16.39 -4.93 -14.79
N THR A 59 -16.69 -6.00 -14.02
CA THR A 59 -16.72 -7.39 -14.52
C THR A 59 -18.07 -7.81 -15.08
N VAL A 60 -19.10 -6.98 -14.93
CA VAL A 60 -20.43 -7.27 -15.51
C VAL A 60 -20.35 -7.21 -17.04
N GLU A 61 -21.02 -8.18 -17.71
CA GLU A 61 -21.17 -8.18 -19.16
C GLU A 61 -21.84 -6.87 -19.61
N ASP A 62 -21.34 -6.25 -20.70
CA ASP A 62 -21.83 -4.97 -21.26
C ASP A 62 -21.72 -3.75 -20.32
N SER A 63 -20.82 -3.79 -19.35
CA SER A 63 -20.61 -2.64 -18.46
C SER A 63 -20.22 -1.37 -19.23
N GLN A 64 -21.01 -0.31 -19.07
CA GLN A 64 -20.77 1.03 -19.60
C GLN A 64 -20.04 1.94 -18.59
N TRP A 65 -19.57 1.40 -17.47
CA TRP A 65 -19.03 2.20 -16.37
C TRP A 65 -17.78 3.01 -16.76
N VAL A 66 -16.87 2.41 -17.51
CA VAL A 66 -15.64 3.08 -17.97
C VAL A 66 -15.96 4.35 -18.75
N TYR A 67 -16.98 4.29 -19.62
CA TYR A 67 -17.38 5.43 -20.47
C TYR A 67 -18.12 6.54 -19.73
N LYS A 68 -18.53 6.31 -18.48
CA LYS A 68 -19.06 7.36 -17.58
C LYS A 68 -17.95 8.22 -16.98
N ASN A 69 -16.70 7.77 -17.03
CA ASN A 69 -15.52 8.50 -16.58
C ASN A 69 -14.93 9.33 -17.74
N LYS A 70 -14.23 10.43 -17.41
CA LYS A 70 -13.59 11.31 -18.38
C LYS A 70 -12.07 11.20 -18.28
N ALA A 71 -11.40 11.26 -19.44
CA ALA A 71 -9.95 11.32 -19.56
C ALA A 71 -9.23 10.38 -18.57
N GLU A 72 -8.32 10.91 -17.74
CA GLU A 72 -7.53 10.12 -16.78
C GLU A 72 -8.38 9.35 -15.75
N GLY A 73 -9.63 9.73 -15.53
CA GLY A 73 -10.59 8.92 -14.76
C GLY A 73 -10.86 7.56 -15.38
N LYS A 74 -10.75 7.42 -16.72
CA LYS A 74 -10.83 6.12 -17.40
C LYS A 74 -9.62 5.24 -17.08
N ILE A 75 -8.41 5.85 -17.00
CA ILE A 75 -7.19 5.14 -16.59
C ILE A 75 -7.42 4.45 -15.24
N SER A 76 -7.86 5.22 -14.25
CA SER A 76 -8.10 4.70 -12.91
C SER A 76 -9.24 3.68 -12.86
N ALA A 77 -10.30 3.89 -13.65
CA ALA A 77 -11.43 2.96 -13.71
C ALA A 77 -11.02 1.60 -14.29
N VAL A 78 -10.25 1.58 -15.39
CA VAL A 78 -9.76 0.32 -15.97
C VAL A 78 -8.67 -0.30 -15.10
N ALA A 79 -7.77 0.51 -14.54
CA ALA A 79 -6.74 0.01 -13.62
C ALA A 79 -7.34 -0.67 -12.36
N SER A 80 -8.52 -0.23 -11.91
CA SER A 80 -9.23 -0.89 -10.80
C SER A 80 -9.56 -2.36 -11.07
N LEU A 81 -9.67 -2.77 -12.34
CA LEU A 81 -9.85 -4.16 -12.74
C LEU A 81 -8.65 -5.02 -12.33
N GLY A 82 -7.43 -4.44 -12.38
CA GLY A 82 -6.23 -5.11 -11.87
C GLY A 82 -6.30 -5.43 -10.38
N LEU A 83 -6.91 -4.56 -9.55
CA LEU A 83 -7.14 -4.88 -8.13
C LEU A 83 -8.18 -5.98 -7.95
N ILE A 84 -9.28 -5.94 -8.71
CA ILE A 84 -10.35 -6.94 -8.62
C ILE A 84 -9.81 -8.33 -8.96
N MET A 85 -8.94 -8.41 -9.97
CA MET A 85 -8.30 -9.64 -10.46
C MET A 85 -6.93 -9.92 -9.80
N LEU A 86 -6.60 -9.24 -8.71
CA LEU A 86 -5.29 -9.35 -8.07
C LEU A 86 -4.95 -10.82 -7.75
N TRP A 87 -3.75 -11.25 -8.15
CA TRP A 87 -3.20 -12.61 -8.02
C TRP A 87 -3.84 -13.69 -8.93
N ASN A 88 -4.84 -13.35 -9.74
CA ASN A 88 -5.40 -14.25 -10.74
C ASN A 88 -4.98 -13.79 -12.14
N ILE A 89 -3.78 -14.21 -12.57
CA ILE A 89 -3.13 -13.70 -13.79
C ILE A 89 -3.92 -14.08 -15.03
N ASP A 90 -4.31 -15.34 -15.19
CA ASP A 90 -4.94 -15.86 -16.42
C ASP A 90 -6.29 -15.21 -16.71
N GLU A 91 -7.19 -15.21 -15.72
CA GLU A 91 -8.50 -14.56 -15.88
C GLU A 91 -8.37 -13.03 -15.92
N GLY A 92 -7.40 -12.48 -15.15
CA GLY A 92 -7.13 -11.05 -15.11
C GLY A 92 -6.66 -10.53 -16.47
N LEU A 93 -5.71 -11.18 -17.12
CA LEU A 93 -5.25 -10.81 -18.45
C LEU A 93 -6.37 -10.93 -19.49
N THR A 94 -7.18 -11.99 -19.42
CA THR A 94 -8.34 -12.16 -20.30
C THR A 94 -9.37 -11.04 -20.13
N ALA A 95 -9.64 -10.61 -18.90
CA ALA A 95 -10.58 -9.52 -18.62
C ALA A 95 -10.06 -8.14 -19.07
N ILE A 96 -8.74 -7.94 -19.02
CA ILE A 96 -8.07 -6.68 -19.39
C ILE A 96 -7.91 -6.55 -20.92
N ASP A 97 -7.72 -7.66 -21.64
CA ASP A 97 -7.40 -7.70 -23.08
C ASP A 97 -8.32 -6.83 -23.93
N ARG A 98 -9.61 -6.82 -23.64
CA ARG A 98 -10.59 -5.98 -24.36
C ARG A 98 -10.28 -4.48 -24.38
N PHE A 99 -9.53 -3.97 -23.38
CA PHE A 99 -9.17 -2.56 -23.27
C PHE A 99 -7.82 -2.23 -23.92
N LEU A 100 -6.98 -3.22 -24.21
CA LEU A 100 -5.68 -2.99 -24.87
C LEU A 100 -5.83 -2.48 -26.31
N TYR A 101 -6.95 -2.77 -26.95
CA TYR A 101 -7.26 -2.31 -28.31
C TYR A 101 -8.05 -1.00 -28.34
N ALA A 102 -8.30 -0.39 -27.18
CA ALA A 102 -8.97 0.91 -27.12
C ALA A 102 -8.07 2.01 -27.70
N THR A 103 -8.68 3.03 -28.26
CA THR A 103 -7.98 4.21 -28.84
C THR A 103 -7.99 5.41 -27.90
N ASP A 104 -8.51 5.23 -26.69
CA ASP A 104 -8.64 6.26 -25.67
C ASP A 104 -7.82 5.88 -24.41
N GLU A 105 -7.88 6.70 -23.38
CA GLU A 105 -7.17 6.54 -22.11
C GLU A 105 -7.47 5.19 -21.39
N SER A 106 -8.46 4.44 -21.84
CA SER A 106 -8.74 3.09 -21.32
C SER A 106 -7.59 2.13 -21.58
N LYS A 107 -6.83 2.33 -22.69
CA LYS A 107 -5.63 1.54 -23.00
C LYS A 107 -4.55 1.72 -21.93
N ALA A 108 -4.26 2.96 -21.53
CA ALA A 108 -3.32 3.23 -20.45
C ALA A 108 -3.74 2.56 -19.13
N GLY A 109 -5.04 2.58 -18.82
CA GLY A 109 -5.59 1.86 -17.67
C GLY A 109 -5.39 0.36 -17.73
N ALA A 110 -5.52 -0.26 -18.92
CA ALA A 110 -5.27 -1.68 -19.14
C ALA A 110 -3.79 -2.05 -18.92
N LEU A 111 -2.87 -1.23 -19.45
CA LEU A 111 -1.43 -1.43 -19.24
C LEU A 111 -1.04 -1.37 -17.76
N LEU A 112 -1.61 -0.43 -17.01
CA LEU A 112 -1.41 -0.35 -15.57
C LEU A 112 -2.04 -1.55 -14.84
N ALA A 113 -3.24 -1.99 -15.26
CA ALA A 113 -3.92 -3.16 -14.70
C ALA A 113 -3.09 -4.45 -14.85
N ILE A 114 -2.40 -4.66 -15.99
CA ILE A 114 -1.47 -5.78 -16.19
C ILE A 114 -0.39 -5.77 -15.11
N GLY A 115 0.20 -4.60 -14.83
CA GLY A 115 1.19 -4.46 -13.77
C GLY A 115 0.64 -4.80 -12.39
N ILE A 116 -0.58 -4.34 -12.07
CA ILE A 116 -1.24 -4.56 -10.80
C ILE A 116 -1.55 -6.06 -10.59
N VAL A 117 -2.12 -6.74 -11.56
CA VAL A 117 -2.46 -8.19 -11.46
C VAL A 117 -1.22 -9.03 -11.17
N ASN A 118 -0.08 -8.68 -11.76
CA ASN A 118 1.20 -9.38 -11.58
C ASN A 118 1.96 -8.98 -10.31
N SER A 119 1.43 -8.04 -9.51
CA SER A 119 2.11 -7.56 -8.31
C SER A 119 2.25 -8.67 -7.26
N GLY A 120 3.48 -8.86 -6.76
CA GLY A 120 3.77 -9.85 -5.73
C GLY A 120 3.79 -11.30 -6.21
N THR A 121 3.53 -11.57 -7.49
CA THR A 121 3.64 -12.89 -8.08
C THR A 121 4.97 -13.03 -8.82
N ARG A 122 5.59 -14.19 -8.71
CA ARG A 122 6.82 -14.53 -9.46
C ARG A 122 6.50 -15.74 -10.31
N ASP A 123 6.04 -15.49 -11.51
CA ASP A 123 5.72 -16.52 -12.50
C ASP A 123 6.85 -16.65 -13.51
N GLU A 124 7.18 -17.88 -13.91
CA GLU A 124 8.20 -18.18 -14.92
C GLU A 124 7.84 -17.64 -16.32
N SER A 125 6.54 -17.45 -16.60
CA SER A 125 6.07 -16.88 -17.87
C SER A 125 6.44 -15.41 -18.06
N GLU A 126 6.74 -14.68 -16.96
CA GLU A 126 7.03 -13.25 -16.98
C GLU A 126 6.03 -12.43 -17.83
N ALA A 127 4.74 -12.71 -17.71
CA ALA A 127 3.68 -12.17 -18.58
C ALA A 127 3.70 -10.63 -18.68
N ALA A 128 3.97 -9.93 -17.57
CA ALA A 128 4.08 -8.48 -17.58
C ALA A 128 5.23 -7.98 -18.46
N PHE A 129 6.40 -8.64 -18.41
CA PHE A 129 7.54 -8.27 -19.26
C PHE A 129 7.34 -8.68 -20.74
N GLY A 130 6.53 -9.69 -20.99
CA GLY A 130 6.17 -10.08 -22.37
C GLY A 130 5.21 -9.10 -23.04
N LEU A 131 4.39 -8.38 -22.26
CA LEU A 131 3.33 -7.52 -22.79
C LEU A 131 3.64 -6.03 -22.75
N LEU A 132 4.25 -5.52 -21.67
CA LEU A 132 4.36 -4.08 -21.41
C LEU A 132 5.48 -3.35 -22.19
N PRO A 133 6.69 -3.92 -22.44
CA PRO A 133 7.81 -3.18 -23.05
C PRO A 133 7.48 -2.55 -24.41
N ASP A 134 6.67 -3.20 -25.21
CA ASP A 134 6.24 -2.71 -26.51
C ASP A 134 5.48 -1.38 -26.47
N TYR A 135 4.89 -1.07 -25.33
CA TYR A 135 4.12 0.16 -25.10
C TYR A 135 4.94 1.27 -24.43
N THR A 136 6.18 1.02 -24.06
CA THR A 136 7.05 2.04 -23.42
C THR A 136 7.74 2.94 -24.43
N THR A 137 7.73 2.63 -25.74
CA THR A 137 8.47 3.35 -26.77
C THR A 137 7.58 4.31 -27.57
N GLU A 138 8.20 5.39 -28.08
CA GLU A 138 7.56 6.34 -29.01
C GLU A 138 7.48 5.84 -30.45
N GLU A 139 8.28 4.85 -30.82
CA GLU A 139 8.42 4.37 -32.20
C GLU A 139 7.10 3.87 -32.80
N LYS A 140 6.21 3.36 -31.99
CA LYS A 140 4.84 3.05 -32.40
C LYS A 140 3.99 4.29 -32.24
N SER A 141 3.68 4.97 -33.33
CA SER A 141 2.85 6.20 -33.39
C SER A 141 1.47 6.08 -32.73
N SER A 142 1.10 4.89 -32.26
CA SER A 142 -0.13 4.59 -31.53
C SER A 142 -0.01 4.71 -30.01
N ASN A 143 1.20 4.89 -29.47
CA ASN A 143 1.41 4.97 -28.02
C ASN A 143 1.35 6.42 -27.55
N SER A 144 0.30 6.76 -26.81
CA SER A 144 0.17 8.08 -26.19
C SER A 144 1.15 8.25 -25.02
N GLU A 145 1.34 9.48 -24.56
CA GLU A 145 2.10 9.75 -23.34
C GLU A 145 1.55 8.99 -22.14
N ALA A 146 0.21 8.92 -22.02
CA ALA A 146 -0.45 8.19 -20.95
C ALA A 146 -0.19 6.67 -21.02
N ASP A 147 -0.17 6.10 -22.25
CA ASP A 147 0.14 4.67 -22.45
C ASP A 147 1.56 4.34 -21.99
N ARG A 148 2.54 5.17 -22.41
CA ARG A 148 3.93 4.99 -22.04
C ARG A 148 4.13 5.09 -20.52
N ALA A 149 3.56 6.14 -19.88
CA ALA A 149 3.64 6.33 -18.45
C ALA A 149 3.02 5.16 -17.66
N ALA A 150 1.86 4.67 -18.11
CA ALA A 150 1.17 3.55 -17.49
C ALA A 150 1.91 2.22 -17.68
N ALA A 151 2.48 1.96 -18.86
CA ALA A 151 3.27 0.76 -19.12
C ALA A 151 4.53 0.71 -18.25
N VAL A 152 5.25 1.81 -18.16
CA VAL A 152 6.46 1.93 -17.34
C VAL A 152 6.16 1.74 -15.86
N LEU A 153 5.11 2.39 -15.34
CA LEU A 153 4.67 2.20 -13.96
C LEU A 153 4.17 0.78 -13.70
N GLY A 154 3.48 0.18 -14.67
CA GLY A 154 3.04 -1.22 -14.62
C GLY A 154 4.21 -2.19 -14.45
N ILE A 155 5.31 -1.99 -15.20
CA ILE A 155 6.56 -2.75 -15.03
C ILE A 155 7.11 -2.56 -13.61
N GLY A 156 7.14 -1.32 -13.10
CA GLY A 156 7.59 -1.01 -11.75
C GLY A 156 6.82 -1.77 -10.67
N ILE A 157 5.49 -1.82 -10.78
CA ILE A 157 4.62 -2.52 -9.83
C ILE A 157 4.76 -4.03 -9.94
N ALA A 158 4.78 -4.60 -11.16
CA ALA A 158 4.89 -6.04 -11.37
C ALA A 158 6.21 -6.61 -10.84
N TYR A 159 7.30 -5.88 -11.00
CA TYR A 159 8.65 -6.30 -10.60
C TYR A 159 9.17 -5.60 -9.35
N ALA A 160 8.30 -5.13 -8.47
CA ALA A 160 8.70 -4.45 -7.24
C ALA A 160 9.68 -5.29 -6.41
N SER A 161 10.86 -4.69 -6.09
CA SER A 161 11.98 -5.34 -5.40
C SER A 161 12.50 -6.64 -6.07
N ASN A 162 12.37 -6.73 -7.40
CA ASN A 162 12.90 -7.82 -8.20
C ASN A 162 13.88 -7.28 -9.28
N PRO A 163 15.12 -6.95 -8.91
CA PRO A 163 16.07 -6.29 -9.79
C PRO A 163 16.53 -7.24 -10.91
N GLN A 164 16.28 -6.84 -12.15
CA GLN A 164 16.71 -7.55 -13.36
C GLN A 164 17.41 -6.59 -14.32
N THR A 165 18.52 -7.03 -14.94
CA THR A 165 19.31 -6.18 -15.83
C THR A 165 18.50 -5.69 -17.03
N LYS A 166 17.68 -6.57 -17.63
CA LYS A 166 16.81 -6.20 -18.76
C LYS A 166 15.81 -5.08 -18.45
N ILE A 167 15.32 -5.04 -17.20
CA ILE A 167 14.41 -3.98 -16.74
C ILE A 167 15.20 -2.71 -16.45
N LEU A 168 16.41 -2.83 -15.90
CA LEU A 168 17.29 -1.68 -15.69
C LEU A 168 17.56 -0.93 -17.00
N ASP A 169 18.03 -1.65 -18.01
CA ASP A 169 18.39 -1.07 -19.30
C ASP A 169 17.17 -0.37 -19.96
N LEU A 170 16.01 -1.04 -19.94
CA LEU A 170 14.77 -0.49 -20.50
C LEU A 170 14.33 0.78 -19.78
N LEU A 171 14.32 0.77 -18.45
CA LEU A 171 13.83 1.91 -17.68
C LEU A 171 14.82 3.08 -17.68
N CYS A 172 16.14 2.84 -17.63
CA CYS A 172 17.14 3.88 -17.77
C CYS A 172 17.01 4.60 -19.12
N ASP A 173 16.86 3.83 -20.22
CA ASP A 173 16.64 4.41 -21.53
C ASP A 173 15.38 5.32 -21.58
N ARG A 174 14.31 4.96 -20.86
CA ARG A 174 13.11 5.81 -20.79
C ARG A 174 13.33 7.05 -19.92
N VAL A 175 14.12 6.98 -18.84
CA VAL A 175 14.46 8.17 -18.02
C VAL A 175 15.28 9.16 -18.85
N GLU A 176 16.27 8.67 -19.60
CA GLU A 176 17.23 9.51 -20.32
C GLU A 176 16.65 10.09 -21.63
N ASN A 177 15.98 9.25 -22.43
CA ASN A 177 15.69 9.53 -23.82
C ASN A 177 14.22 9.83 -24.15
N ASP A 178 13.26 9.63 -23.22
CA ASP A 178 11.84 9.96 -23.52
C ASP A 178 11.62 11.47 -23.62
N SER A 179 10.88 11.90 -24.65
CA SER A 179 10.57 13.29 -24.91
C SER A 179 9.67 13.92 -23.82
N SER A 180 8.88 13.10 -23.13
CA SER A 180 7.96 13.55 -22.08
C SER A 180 8.60 13.50 -20.70
N PHE A 181 8.67 14.65 -20.02
CA PHE A 181 9.10 14.72 -18.63
C PHE A 181 8.25 13.85 -17.70
N LYS A 182 6.94 13.75 -17.97
CA LYS A 182 6.02 12.89 -17.20
C LYS A 182 6.41 11.41 -17.28
N VAL A 183 6.68 10.90 -18.49
CA VAL A 183 7.10 9.50 -18.68
C VAL A 183 8.44 9.24 -18.02
N ALA A 184 9.39 10.14 -18.14
CA ALA A 184 10.69 10.03 -17.50
C ALA A 184 10.58 9.96 -15.96
N CYS A 185 9.71 10.79 -15.36
CA CYS A 185 9.44 10.72 -13.90
C CYS A 185 8.81 9.39 -13.48
N HIS A 186 7.90 8.82 -14.29
CA HIS A 186 7.31 7.51 -14.02
C HIS A 186 8.34 6.38 -14.17
N ALA A 187 9.22 6.47 -15.16
CA ALA A 187 10.33 5.54 -15.35
C ALA A 187 11.32 5.58 -14.18
N ALA A 188 11.65 6.76 -13.69
CA ALA A 188 12.47 6.93 -12.52
C ALA A 188 11.83 6.30 -11.28
N LEU A 189 10.52 6.55 -11.05
CA LEU A 189 9.80 5.91 -9.95
C LEU A 189 9.79 4.38 -10.09
N ALA A 190 9.54 3.86 -11.29
CA ALA A 190 9.58 2.43 -11.57
C ALA A 190 10.97 1.83 -11.26
N LEU A 191 12.08 2.52 -11.63
CA LEU A 191 13.43 2.16 -11.21
C LEU A 191 13.55 2.11 -9.69
N GLY A 192 13.07 3.14 -8.98
CA GLY A 192 13.08 3.19 -7.52
C GLY A 192 12.33 2.00 -6.90
N ILE A 193 11.18 1.63 -7.44
CA ILE A 193 10.35 0.51 -6.95
C ILE A 193 11.03 -0.85 -7.24
N VAL A 194 11.54 -1.06 -8.45
CA VAL A 194 12.18 -2.34 -8.84
C VAL A 194 13.51 -2.55 -8.10
N PHE A 195 14.32 -1.50 -8.00
CA PHE A 195 15.65 -1.55 -7.38
C PHE A 195 15.67 -1.02 -5.94
N THR A 196 14.55 -1.10 -5.23
CA THR A 196 14.43 -0.63 -3.85
C THR A 196 15.51 -1.22 -2.94
N GLY A 197 16.27 -0.34 -2.27
CA GLY A 197 17.31 -0.72 -1.31
C GLY A 197 18.54 -1.40 -1.92
N THR A 198 18.73 -1.38 -3.25
CA THR A 198 19.89 -2.00 -3.91
C THR A 198 21.09 -1.06 -4.01
N SER A 199 20.88 0.25 -3.88
CA SER A 199 21.89 1.29 -4.15
C SER A 199 22.50 1.19 -5.55
N ASN A 200 21.69 0.83 -6.57
CA ASN A 200 22.17 0.69 -7.93
C ASN A 200 22.61 2.05 -8.49
N MET A 201 23.92 2.16 -8.78
CA MET A 201 24.52 3.42 -9.20
C MET A 201 24.15 3.82 -10.63
N THR A 202 23.87 2.86 -11.53
CA THR A 202 23.43 3.16 -12.90
C THR A 202 22.05 3.82 -12.88
N ALA A 203 21.11 3.24 -12.13
CA ALA A 203 19.78 3.83 -11.93
C ALA A 203 19.86 5.20 -11.24
N CYS A 204 20.72 5.32 -10.22
CA CYS A 204 20.95 6.57 -9.51
C CYS A 204 21.47 7.67 -10.45
N GLN A 205 22.46 7.34 -11.30
CA GLN A 205 23.03 8.28 -12.25
C GLN A 205 21.99 8.78 -13.25
N ALA A 206 21.23 7.87 -13.88
CA ALA A 206 20.18 8.25 -14.82
C ALA A 206 19.14 9.20 -14.22
N ILE A 207 18.71 8.93 -12.98
CA ILE A 207 17.75 9.82 -12.28
C ILE A 207 18.38 11.16 -11.91
N MET A 208 19.66 11.16 -11.47
CA MET A 208 20.38 12.39 -11.11
C MET A 208 20.61 13.28 -12.33
N GLU A 209 21.02 12.73 -13.45
CA GLU A 209 21.19 13.46 -14.72
C GLU A 209 19.85 14.08 -15.14
N LYS A 210 18.75 13.32 -15.11
CA LYS A 210 17.43 13.86 -15.41
C LYS A 210 17.01 15.00 -14.47
N LEU A 211 17.31 14.87 -13.16
CA LEU A 211 16.99 15.90 -12.16
C LEU A 211 17.81 17.18 -12.39
N SER A 212 19.08 17.08 -12.83
CA SER A 212 19.96 18.22 -13.08
C SER A 212 19.66 18.92 -14.41
N ASP A 213 19.29 18.17 -15.44
CA ASP A 213 19.11 18.66 -16.79
C ASP A 213 17.69 19.21 -17.04
N SER A 214 16.76 18.96 -16.11
CA SER A 214 15.38 19.43 -16.25
C SER A 214 15.24 20.93 -16.02
N GLU A 215 14.36 21.56 -16.80
CA GLU A 215 14.05 22.98 -16.64
C GLU A 215 13.33 23.27 -15.31
N ALA A 216 13.55 24.46 -14.75
CA ALA A 216 12.90 24.87 -13.50
C ALA A 216 11.36 24.77 -13.55
N ALA A 217 10.75 25.04 -14.72
CA ALA A 217 9.31 24.92 -14.93
C ALA A 217 8.79 23.47 -14.82
N ASP A 218 9.62 22.48 -15.19
CA ASP A 218 9.29 21.06 -15.03
C ASP A 218 9.52 20.60 -13.59
N LEU A 219 10.56 21.10 -12.93
CA LEU A 219 10.84 20.82 -11.54
C LEU A 219 9.80 21.42 -10.57
N ASP A 220 9.07 22.44 -10.96
CA ASP A 220 7.95 23.00 -10.19
C ASP A 220 6.66 22.15 -10.29
N LYS A 221 6.58 21.21 -11.22
CA LYS A 221 5.41 20.32 -11.36
C LYS A 221 5.39 19.26 -10.23
N PRO A 222 4.20 18.85 -9.74
CA PRO A 222 4.08 17.78 -8.74
C PRO A 222 4.71 16.46 -9.17
N THR A 223 4.80 16.19 -10.47
CA THR A 223 5.45 14.98 -11.03
C THR A 223 6.93 14.88 -10.73
N SER A 224 7.62 16.01 -10.52
CA SER A 224 9.04 16.03 -10.18
C SER A 224 9.35 15.34 -8.83
N ALA A 225 8.39 15.31 -7.91
CA ALA A 225 8.52 14.58 -6.65
C ALA A 225 8.81 13.09 -6.85
N LEU A 226 8.36 12.49 -7.98
CA LEU A 226 8.62 11.09 -8.30
C LEU A 226 10.12 10.79 -8.47
N LEU A 227 10.90 11.75 -9.00
CA LEU A 227 12.36 11.62 -9.10
C LEU A 227 13.01 11.54 -7.70
N CYS A 228 12.55 12.41 -6.79
CA CYS A 228 13.06 12.44 -5.42
C CYS A 228 12.70 11.16 -4.65
N ILE A 229 11.47 10.68 -4.80
CA ILE A 229 10.99 9.44 -4.19
C ILE A 229 11.80 8.24 -4.74
N ALA A 230 12.04 8.21 -6.05
CA ALA A 230 12.83 7.17 -6.69
C ALA A 230 14.25 7.07 -6.10
N LEU A 231 14.95 8.21 -5.96
CA LEU A 231 16.25 8.26 -5.30
C LEU A 231 16.17 7.76 -3.84
N GLY A 232 15.14 8.18 -3.09
CA GLY A 232 14.92 7.68 -1.74
C GLY A 232 14.76 6.17 -1.68
N LEU A 233 13.94 5.60 -2.57
CA LEU A 233 13.71 4.16 -2.64
C LEU A 233 14.96 3.35 -2.99
N LEU A 234 15.81 3.85 -3.91
CA LEU A 234 17.08 3.19 -4.26
C LEU A 234 17.98 2.98 -3.03
N PHE A 235 18.00 3.95 -2.12
CA PHE A 235 18.83 3.91 -0.91
C PHE A 235 18.08 3.49 0.36
N LEU A 236 16.92 2.88 0.23
CA LEU A 236 16.10 2.45 1.37
C LEU A 236 16.92 1.57 2.35
N SER A 237 16.96 1.97 3.63
CA SER A 237 17.67 1.29 4.72
C SER A 237 19.18 1.10 4.50
N ARG A 238 19.84 2.02 3.75
CA ARG A 238 21.29 1.98 3.47
C ARG A 238 22.13 2.89 4.36
N GLY A 239 21.49 3.72 5.22
CA GLY A 239 22.19 4.62 6.14
C GLY A 239 23.18 5.52 5.42
N ASP A 240 24.42 5.57 5.94
CA ASP A 240 25.51 6.40 5.42
C ASP A 240 25.87 6.14 3.95
N GLY A 241 25.43 5.03 3.37
CA GLY A 241 25.62 4.73 1.95
C GLY A 241 24.95 5.74 1.00
N ALA A 242 24.01 6.55 1.51
CA ALA A 242 23.33 7.59 0.74
C ALA A 242 24.01 8.96 0.82
N ASP A 243 25.01 9.18 1.70
CA ASP A 243 25.59 10.49 1.99
C ASP A 243 26.20 11.16 0.77
N ALA A 244 26.93 10.40 -0.05
CA ALA A 244 27.53 10.91 -1.27
C ALA A 244 26.48 11.43 -2.26
N VAL A 245 25.35 10.72 -2.41
CA VAL A 245 24.26 11.13 -3.29
C VAL A 245 23.54 12.36 -2.75
N MET A 246 23.29 12.42 -1.43
CA MET A 246 22.69 13.60 -0.79
C MET A 246 23.57 14.85 -0.97
N GLN A 247 24.88 14.70 -0.87
CA GLN A 247 25.82 15.80 -1.11
C GLN A 247 25.80 16.22 -2.58
N THR A 248 25.80 15.26 -3.52
CA THR A 248 25.74 15.54 -4.96
C THR A 248 24.45 16.26 -5.33
N VAL A 249 23.28 15.81 -4.85
CA VAL A 249 21.99 16.49 -5.06
C VAL A 249 22.05 17.94 -4.59
N SER A 250 22.64 18.18 -3.41
CA SER A 250 22.74 19.53 -2.82
C SER A 250 23.68 20.45 -3.60
N THR A 251 24.66 19.91 -4.32
CA THR A 251 25.66 20.71 -5.07
C THR A 251 25.32 20.90 -6.52
N VAL A 252 24.64 19.92 -7.15
CA VAL A 252 24.37 19.91 -8.60
C VAL A 252 23.01 20.54 -8.92
N VAL A 253 22.00 20.32 -8.07
CA VAL A 253 20.63 20.79 -8.33
C VAL A 253 20.39 22.15 -7.67
N GLU A 254 20.45 23.24 -8.46
CA GLU A 254 20.24 24.62 -8.01
C GLU A 254 18.75 25.01 -7.83
N HIS A 255 17.87 24.06 -7.57
CA HIS A 255 16.43 24.29 -7.42
C HIS A 255 15.97 23.95 -5.99
N LYS A 256 14.84 24.56 -5.53
CA LYS A 256 14.23 24.26 -4.20
C LYS A 256 13.93 22.77 -3.96
N ILE A 257 13.71 21.99 -5.02
CA ILE A 257 13.48 20.55 -4.97
C ILE A 257 14.69 19.78 -4.39
N SER A 258 15.89 20.33 -4.48
CA SER A 258 17.12 19.75 -3.91
C SER A 258 16.99 19.50 -2.41
N LYS A 259 16.42 20.46 -1.65
CA LYS A 259 16.16 20.28 -0.21
C LYS A 259 15.16 19.15 0.04
N PHE A 260 14.07 19.11 -0.74
CA PHE A 260 13.07 18.04 -0.63
C PHE A 260 13.69 16.68 -0.95
N ALA A 261 14.45 16.56 -2.06
CA ALA A 261 15.13 15.33 -2.44
C ALA A 261 16.08 14.84 -1.36
N LYS A 262 16.90 15.73 -0.79
CA LYS A 262 17.83 15.42 0.30
C LYS A 262 17.11 14.80 1.50
N ILE A 263 16.01 15.42 1.95
CA ILE A 263 15.23 14.95 3.10
C ILE A 263 14.54 13.62 2.80
N VAL A 264 13.99 13.43 1.59
CA VAL A 264 13.39 12.15 1.17
C VAL A 264 14.43 11.04 1.15
N ILE A 265 15.60 11.27 0.53
CA ILE A 265 16.70 10.29 0.49
C ILE A 265 17.13 9.95 1.91
N LYS A 266 17.32 10.95 2.77
CA LYS A 266 17.73 10.77 4.15
C LYS A 266 16.70 9.96 4.96
N GLY A 267 15.42 10.32 4.90
CA GLY A 267 14.35 9.59 5.57
C GLY A 267 14.26 8.13 5.14
N CYS A 268 14.41 7.86 3.84
CA CYS A 268 14.43 6.50 3.30
C CYS A 268 15.70 5.74 3.70
N ALA A 269 16.88 6.37 3.61
CA ALA A 269 18.17 5.73 3.92
C ALA A 269 18.25 5.25 5.38
N TYR A 270 17.76 6.05 6.30
CA TYR A 270 17.77 5.71 7.73
C TYR A 270 16.48 5.04 8.22
N THR A 271 15.61 4.58 7.32
CA THR A 271 14.41 3.83 7.69
C THR A 271 14.77 2.64 8.58
N ASN A 272 14.07 2.50 9.70
CA ASN A 272 14.25 1.44 10.73
C ASN A 272 15.57 1.48 11.50
N SER A 273 16.39 2.52 11.34
CA SER A 273 17.68 2.59 12.04
C SER A 273 17.54 2.89 13.54
N GLY A 274 16.45 3.53 13.96
CA GLY A 274 16.31 4.06 15.33
C GLY A 274 17.37 5.11 15.69
N ASN A 275 18.03 5.71 14.70
CA ASN A 275 19.14 6.66 14.93
C ASN A 275 18.60 8.00 15.44
N VAL A 276 18.80 8.26 16.72
CA VAL A 276 18.34 9.49 17.41
C VAL A 276 19.01 10.75 16.84
N LEU A 277 20.25 10.66 16.38
CA LEU A 277 20.94 11.83 15.80
C LEU A 277 20.26 12.28 14.51
N GLU A 278 19.83 11.32 13.68
CA GLU A 278 19.09 11.62 12.45
C GLU A 278 17.69 12.18 12.74
N VAL A 279 17.03 11.68 13.78
CA VAL A 279 15.77 12.26 14.28
C VAL A 279 15.96 13.71 14.71
N GLN A 280 17.06 14.02 15.42
CA GLN A 280 17.38 15.41 15.83
C GLN A 280 17.64 16.32 14.63
N GLN A 281 18.31 15.82 13.58
CA GLN A 281 18.52 16.59 12.36
C GLN A 281 17.21 16.86 11.62
N MET A 282 16.31 15.86 11.52
CA MET A 282 14.98 16.06 10.95
C MET A 282 14.15 17.08 11.75
N LEU A 283 14.25 17.07 13.08
CA LEU A 283 13.60 18.07 13.93
C LEU A 283 14.18 19.46 13.73
N HIS A 284 15.48 19.57 13.44
CA HIS A 284 16.10 20.85 13.12
C HIS A 284 15.51 21.45 11.82
N GLU A 285 15.33 20.63 10.78
CA GLU A 285 14.65 21.04 9.55
C GLU A 285 13.20 21.51 9.81
N CYS A 286 12.48 20.86 10.74
CA CYS A 286 11.13 21.27 11.14
C CYS A 286 11.09 22.57 11.94
N ALA A 287 12.20 23.00 12.55
CA ALA A 287 12.28 24.20 13.37
C ALA A 287 12.53 25.48 12.56
N GLU A 288 12.86 25.39 11.28
CA GLU A 288 13.01 26.55 10.41
C GLU A 288 11.64 27.19 10.11
N HIS A 289 11.52 28.50 10.31
CA HIS A 289 10.31 29.26 9.99
C HIS A 289 10.31 29.64 8.50
N LEU A 290 9.66 28.83 7.69
CA LEU A 290 9.56 29.01 6.23
C LEU A 290 8.09 28.92 5.80
N ASP A 291 7.67 29.81 4.91
CA ASP A 291 6.27 29.92 4.50
C ASP A 291 5.81 28.78 3.57
N ASP A 292 6.66 28.34 2.64
CA ASP A 292 6.34 27.25 1.70
C ASP A 292 7.50 26.25 1.64
N ALA A 293 7.46 25.27 2.52
CA ALA A 293 8.55 24.34 2.76
C ALA A 293 8.09 22.88 2.73
N PRO A 294 7.82 22.29 1.53
CA PRO A 294 7.38 20.90 1.42
C PRO A 294 8.39 19.89 2.02
N HIS A 295 9.67 20.25 2.09
CA HIS A 295 10.70 19.43 2.73
C HIS A 295 10.47 19.26 4.24
N GLN A 296 9.80 20.22 4.92
CA GLN A 296 9.47 20.09 6.34
C GLN A 296 8.44 18.99 6.59
N ALA A 297 7.39 18.90 5.76
CA ALA A 297 6.44 17.77 5.83
C ALA A 297 7.15 16.42 5.58
N ALA A 298 8.09 16.38 4.63
CA ALA A 298 8.90 15.19 4.37
C ALA A 298 9.83 14.85 5.55
N ALA A 299 10.37 15.85 6.26
CA ALA A 299 11.18 15.62 7.47
C ALA A 299 10.36 14.98 8.59
N VAL A 300 9.10 15.42 8.79
CA VAL A 300 8.19 14.81 9.75
C VAL A 300 7.93 13.34 9.40
N LEU A 301 7.69 13.03 8.13
CA LEU A 301 7.55 11.65 7.66
C LEU A 301 8.85 10.87 7.88
N GLY A 302 10.01 11.47 7.62
CA GLY A 302 11.33 10.89 7.87
C GLY A 302 11.53 10.46 9.32
N ILE A 303 11.08 11.25 10.30
CA ILE A 303 11.12 10.88 11.73
C ILE A 303 10.35 9.56 11.96
N SER A 304 9.14 9.42 11.40
CA SER A 304 8.36 8.20 11.56
C SER A 304 9.03 6.99 10.90
N LEU A 305 9.67 7.18 9.74
CA LEU A 305 10.38 6.10 9.03
C LEU A 305 11.61 5.61 9.81
N ILE A 306 12.37 6.49 10.41
CA ILE A 306 13.52 6.14 11.25
C ILE A 306 13.09 5.27 12.44
N CYS A 307 11.92 5.57 13.03
CA CYS A 307 11.39 4.92 14.22
C CYS A 307 10.38 3.77 13.93
N LEU A 308 10.18 3.37 12.68
CA LEU A 308 9.05 2.53 12.26
C LEU A 308 9.05 1.13 12.91
N LEU A 309 10.21 0.49 13.03
CA LEU A 309 10.30 -0.91 13.46
C LEU A 309 10.24 -1.07 14.98
N GLU A 310 10.85 -0.16 15.73
CA GLU A 310 11.03 -0.30 17.17
C GLU A 310 9.82 0.24 17.96
N PRO A 311 9.21 -0.55 18.87
CA PRO A 311 8.05 -0.08 19.65
C PRO A 311 8.32 1.18 20.47
N VAL A 312 9.47 1.26 21.15
CA VAL A 312 9.86 2.45 21.92
C VAL A 312 10.08 3.66 21.01
N GLY A 313 10.72 3.44 19.86
CA GLY A 313 10.89 4.47 18.83
C GLY A 313 9.56 5.00 18.32
N ARG A 314 8.58 4.12 18.05
CA ARG A 314 7.23 4.52 17.63
C ARG A 314 6.53 5.40 18.66
N GLU A 315 6.59 5.04 19.94
CA GLU A 315 6.03 5.88 21.02
C GLU A 315 6.73 7.25 21.12
N MET A 316 8.06 7.29 20.98
CA MET A 316 8.81 8.54 20.95
C MET A 316 8.41 9.41 19.76
N ALA A 317 8.28 8.82 18.58
CA ALA A 317 7.82 9.52 17.38
C ALA A 317 6.42 10.10 17.58
N LEU A 318 5.46 9.35 18.13
CA LEU A 318 4.10 9.84 18.40
C LEU A 318 4.10 11.03 19.37
N ARG A 319 4.91 11.00 20.43
CA ARG A 319 5.07 12.15 21.36
C ARG A 319 5.68 13.35 20.66
N THR A 320 6.64 13.11 19.77
CA THR A 320 7.24 14.17 18.95
C THR A 320 6.22 14.80 18.01
N MET A 321 5.37 13.98 17.36
CA MET A 321 4.27 14.48 16.50
C MET A 321 3.26 15.32 17.29
N ASP A 322 2.90 14.91 18.51
CA ASP A 322 2.02 15.70 19.38
C ASP A 322 2.62 17.07 19.72
N HIS A 323 3.93 17.12 20.00
CA HIS A 323 4.64 18.37 20.22
C HIS A 323 4.66 19.25 18.95
N LEU A 324 4.93 18.67 17.78
CA LEU A 324 4.94 19.39 16.51
C LEU A 324 3.53 19.90 16.11
N LEU A 325 2.47 19.20 16.51
CA LEU A 325 1.10 19.69 16.35
C LEU A 325 0.82 20.97 17.12
N GLN A 326 1.40 21.10 18.29
CA GLN A 326 1.17 22.27 19.15
C GLN A 326 2.00 23.47 18.70
N TYR A 327 3.24 23.27 18.30
CA TYR A 327 4.22 24.34 18.12
C TYR A 327 4.73 24.47 16.67
N GLY A 328 4.46 23.51 15.79
CA GLY A 328 4.96 23.52 14.40
C GLY A 328 4.19 24.48 13.50
N GLU A 329 4.86 24.92 12.44
CA GLU A 329 4.24 25.68 11.34
C GLU A 329 3.27 24.80 10.51
N VAL A 330 2.45 25.42 9.67
CA VAL A 330 1.45 24.71 8.85
C VAL A 330 2.10 23.66 7.92
N ALA A 331 3.28 23.98 7.36
CA ALA A 331 4.03 23.06 6.50
C ALA A 331 4.41 21.76 7.25
N VAL A 332 4.86 21.88 8.50
CA VAL A 332 5.17 20.75 9.40
C VAL A 332 3.89 19.96 9.71
N LYS A 333 2.79 20.66 10.06
CA LYS A 333 1.53 20.02 10.42
C LYS A 333 0.94 19.17 9.30
N ARG A 334 1.13 19.53 8.03
CA ARG A 334 0.68 18.74 6.88
C ARG A 334 1.31 17.34 6.82
N GLY A 335 2.57 17.19 7.30
CA GLY A 335 3.24 15.90 7.34
C GLY A 335 2.76 14.95 8.45
N ILE A 336 2.24 15.49 9.55
CA ILE A 336 1.95 14.72 10.77
C ILE A 336 0.91 13.62 10.58
N PRO A 337 -0.24 13.85 9.92
CA PRO A 337 -1.23 12.79 9.74
C PRO A 337 -0.67 11.55 9.03
N ILE A 338 0.07 11.77 7.94
CA ILE A 338 0.68 10.68 7.17
C ILE A 338 1.79 9.99 7.97
N ALA A 339 2.60 10.76 8.70
CA ALA A 339 3.65 10.22 9.57
C ALA A 339 3.07 9.29 10.66
N VAL A 340 1.98 9.71 11.30
CA VAL A 340 1.25 8.90 12.30
C VAL A 340 0.66 7.65 11.65
N ALA A 341 0.07 7.77 10.45
CA ALA A 341 -0.48 6.63 9.74
C ALA A 341 0.60 5.60 9.36
N MET A 342 1.80 6.04 8.96
CA MET A 342 2.91 5.13 8.64
C MET A 342 3.35 4.28 9.82
N LEU A 343 3.28 4.81 11.05
CA LEU A 343 3.58 4.06 12.27
C LEU A 343 2.51 3.01 12.60
N HIS A 344 1.26 3.18 12.13
CA HIS A 344 0.10 2.36 12.49
C HIS A 344 -0.72 1.90 11.27
N ILE A 345 -0.06 1.47 10.19
CA ILE A 345 -0.76 0.97 9.01
C ILE A 345 -1.55 -0.30 9.36
N SER A 346 -2.84 -0.30 9.02
CA SER A 346 -3.79 -1.39 9.32
C SER A 346 -3.91 -1.73 10.81
N ASP A 347 -3.47 -0.85 11.70
CA ASP A 347 -3.49 -0.99 13.16
C ASP A 347 -4.27 0.16 13.80
N PRO A 348 -5.61 0.06 13.86
CA PRO A 348 -6.48 1.15 14.32
C PRO A 348 -6.50 1.27 15.85
N ASP A 349 -5.36 1.70 16.43
CA ASP A 349 -5.29 2.00 17.86
C ASP A 349 -6.18 3.20 18.21
N TYR A 350 -6.76 3.15 19.42
CA TYR A 350 -7.69 4.16 19.89
C TYR A 350 -7.08 5.57 19.96
N SER A 351 -5.85 5.67 20.48
CA SER A 351 -5.13 6.94 20.65
C SER A 351 -4.85 7.59 19.30
N VAL A 352 -4.46 6.79 18.31
CA VAL A 352 -4.17 7.23 16.94
C VAL A 352 -5.44 7.72 16.24
N ILE A 353 -6.53 6.96 16.36
CA ILE A 353 -7.83 7.36 15.79
C ILE A 353 -8.30 8.69 16.40
N ASP A 354 -8.10 8.90 17.71
CA ASP A 354 -8.51 10.14 18.40
C ASP A 354 -7.71 11.35 17.91
N ILE A 355 -6.38 11.21 17.78
CA ILE A 355 -5.52 12.26 17.22
C ILE A 355 -5.95 12.61 15.79
N LEU A 356 -6.05 11.61 14.90
CA LEU A 356 -6.43 11.83 13.52
C LEU A 356 -7.84 12.42 13.39
N SER A 357 -8.79 11.96 14.21
CA SER A 357 -10.18 12.50 14.22
C SER A 357 -10.24 13.99 14.53
N LYS A 358 -9.38 14.49 15.43
CA LYS A 358 -9.30 15.92 15.73
C LYS A 358 -8.76 16.72 14.53
N LEU A 359 -7.76 16.18 13.83
CA LEU A 359 -7.14 16.81 12.68
C LEU A 359 -8.04 16.84 11.43
N THR A 360 -9.04 15.96 11.33
CA THR A 360 -9.98 15.97 10.19
C THR A 360 -10.81 17.25 10.08
N HIS A 361 -10.84 18.08 11.10
CA HIS A 361 -11.55 19.37 11.14
C HIS A 361 -10.59 20.57 11.23
N ASP A 362 -9.30 20.38 10.90
CA ASP A 362 -8.31 21.45 10.89
C ASP A 362 -8.69 22.54 9.86
N HIS A 363 -8.26 23.77 10.12
CA HIS A 363 -8.50 24.92 9.25
C HIS A 363 -7.71 24.80 7.93
N ASP A 364 -6.54 24.16 7.95
CA ASP A 364 -5.77 23.88 6.74
C ASP A 364 -6.32 22.65 6.02
N ALA A 365 -6.75 22.85 4.78
CA ALA A 365 -7.32 21.78 3.94
C ALA A 365 -6.34 20.61 3.72
N GLY A 366 -5.03 20.89 3.64
CA GLY A 366 -3.99 19.86 3.49
C GLY A 366 -3.92 18.96 4.71
N VAL A 367 -3.93 19.55 5.92
CA VAL A 367 -3.94 18.79 7.18
C VAL A 367 -5.22 17.95 7.29
N ALA A 368 -6.38 18.56 7.01
CA ALA A 368 -7.67 17.87 7.11
C ALA A 368 -7.77 16.69 6.13
N MET A 369 -7.42 16.89 4.85
CA MET A 369 -7.41 15.82 3.84
C MET A 369 -6.37 14.75 4.18
N GLY A 370 -5.17 15.13 4.62
CA GLY A 370 -4.14 14.21 5.08
C GLY A 370 -4.62 13.35 6.25
N ALA A 371 -5.33 13.93 7.22
CA ALA A 371 -5.90 13.20 8.36
C ALA A 371 -7.00 12.22 7.95
N ILE A 372 -7.88 12.61 7.03
CA ILE A 372 -8.92 11.72 6.48
C ILE A 372 -8.30 10.54 5.76
N PHE A 373 -7.30 10.78 4.90
CA PHE A 373 -6.60 9.72 4.18
C PHE A 373 -5.87 8.78 5.15
N SER A 374 -5.22 9.35 6.17
CA SER A 374 -4.53 8.61 7.23
C SER A 374 -5.46 7.71 8.04
N LEU A 375 -6.70 8.14 8.33
CA LEU A 375 -7.72 7.26 8.92
C LEU A 375 -8.03 6.04 8.01
N GLY A 376 -8.00 6.24 6.69
CA GLY A 376 -8.13 5.15 5.72
C GLY A 376 -6.95 4.17 5.78
N LEU A 377 -5.71 4.65 5.86
CA LEU A 377 -4.51 3.82 5.96
C LEU A 377 -4.44 3.04 7.28
N VAL A 378 -4.70 3.71 8.40
CA VAL A 378 -4.73 3.10 9.74
C VAL A 378 -5.83 2.05 9.83
N GLY A 379 -6.99 2.30 9.20
CA GLY A 379 -8.11 1.37 9.17
C GLY A 379 -8.04 0.33 8.06
N ALA A 380 -7.04 0.32 7.19
CA ALA A 380 -7.04 -0.47 5.96
C ALA A 380 -7.27 -1.97 6.20
N GLY A 381 -8.33 -2.51 5.57
CA GLY A 381 -8.71 -3.92 5.67
C GLY A 381 -9.22 -4.39 7.04
N THR A 382 -9.39 -3.50 8.01
CA THR A 382 -9.81 -3.89 9.38
C THR A 382 -11.32 -3.92 9.59
N ASN A 383 -12.09 -3.28 8.73
CA ASN A 383 -13.54 -3.08 8.92
C ASN A 383 -13.88 -2.46 10.30
N ASN A 384 -12.99 -1.63 10.87
CA ASN A 384 -13.18 -1.03 12.19
C ASN A 384 -14.43 -0.16 12.21
N SER A 385 -15.38 -0.49 13.10
CA SER A 385 -16.70 0.17 13.19
C SER A 385 -16.60 1.64 13.60
N ARG A 386 -15.62 2.00 14.45
CA ARG A 386 -15.40 3.38 14.91
C ARG A 386 -14.90 4.25 13.75
N VAL A 387 -13.89 3.79 13.00
CA VAL A 387 -13.40 4.50 11.83
C VAL A 387 -14.50 4.61 10.78
N ALA A 388 -15.29 3.54 10.55
CA ALA A 388 -16.43 3.56 9.64
C ALA A 388 -17.47 4.61 10.02
N GLN A 389 -17.76 4.76 11.32
CA GLN A 389 -18.68 5.77 11.82
C GLN A 389 -18.14 7.19 11.61
N LEU A 390 -16.87 7.43 11.93
CA LEU A 390 -16.21 8.72 11.70
C LEU A 390 -16.24 9.12 10.23
N LEU A 391 -15.85 8.22 9.32
CA LEU A 391 -15.86 8.49 7.88
C LEU A 391 -17.27 8.76 7.34
N ARG A 392 -18.32 8.13 7.89
CA ARG A 392 -19.71 8.45 7.53
C ARG A 392 -20.11 9.86 8.00
N GLN A 393 -19.71 10.26 9.19
CA GLN A 393 -19.96 11.61 9.70
C GLN A 393 -19.24 12.65 8.85
N LEU A 394 -17.96 12.40 8.52
CA LEU A 394 -17.16 13.26 7.63
C LEU A 394 -17.76 13.37 6.23
N SER A 395 -18.31 12.28 5.68
CA SER A 395 -18.97 12.33 4.36
C SER A 395 -20.21 13.23 4.33
N SER A 396 -20.90 13.34 5.47
CA SER A 396 -22.04 14.27 5.62
C SER A 396 -21.57 15.70 5.85
N PHE A 397 -20.50 15.87 6.63
CA PHE A 397 -19.92 17.18 6.93
C PHE A 397 -19.35 17.83 5.66
N TYR A 398 -18.52 17.11 4.91
CA TYR A 398 -17.87 17.57 3.67
C TYR A 398 -18.72 17.35 2.40
N ALA A 399 -20.03 17.16 2.52
CA ALA A 399 -20.90 16.89 1.36
C ALA A 399 -20.87 17.94 0.25
N LYS A 400 -20.44 19.19 0.57
CA LYS A 400 -20.33 20.30 -0.39
C LYS A 400 -18.91 20.52 -0.92
N GLU A 401 -17.90 19.89 -0.33
CA GLU A 401 -16.49 20.04 -0.65
C GLU A 401 -16.01 18.82 -1.44
N ALA A 402 -15.87 18.97 -2.76
CA ALA A 402 -15.60 17.86 -3.66
C ALA A 402 -14.29 17.13 -3.35
N ASP A 403 -13.23 17.88 -2.99
CA ASP A 403 -11.90 17.31 -2.71
C ASP A 403 -11.89 16.50 -1.41
N HIS A 404 -12.42 17.07 -0.33
CA HIS A 404 -12.53 16.37 0.95
C HIS A 404 -13.43 15.13 0.82
N LEU A 405 -14.58 15.26 0.15
CA LEU A 405 -15.48 14.13 -0.06
C LEU A 405 -14.81 13.01 -0.86
N TYR A 406 -14.01 13.35 -1.87
CA TYR A 406 -13.23 12.38 -2.64
C TYR A 406 -12.28 11.60 -1.73
N VAL A 407 -11.50 12.30 -0.88
CA VAL A 407 -10.58 11.65 0.06
C VAL A 407 -11.33 10.79 1.09
N VAL A 408 -12.48 11.25 1.59
CA VAL A 408 -13.35 10.44 2.48
C VAL A 408 -13.76 9.13 1.80
N ARG A 409 -14.10 9.18 0.49
CA ARG A 409 -14.45 7.96 -0.26
C ARG A 409 -13.25 7.02 -0.40
N LEU A 410 -12.07 7.54 -0.73
CA LEU A 410 -10.84 6.73 -0.76
C LEU A 410 -10.58 6.06 0.59
N ALA A 411 -10.68 6.81 1.69
CA ALA A 411 -10.52 6.28 3.04
C ALA A 411 -11.54 5.18 3.37
N GLN A 412 -12.80 5.34 2.93
CA GLN A 412 -13.82 4.30 3.06
C GLN A 412 -13.45 3.04 2.26
N GLY A 413 -12.94 3.19 1.03
CA GLY A 413 -12.47 2.07 0.21
C GLY A 413 -11.32 1.32 0.89
N LEU A 414 -10.33 2.05 1.41
CA LEU A 414 -9.20 1.48 2.15
C LEU A 414 -9.65 0.73 3.41
N LEU A 415 -10.56 1.32 4.20
CA LEU A 415 -11.07 0.69 5.43
C LEU A 415 -11.64 -0.71 5.17
N HIS A 416 -12.32 -0.88 4.04
CA HIS A 416 -12.96 -2.15 3.65
C HIS A 416 -12.19 -2.91 2.56
N LEU A 417 -10.88 -2.70 2.49
CA LEU A 417 -9.99 -3.35 1.53
C LEU A 417 -10.22 -4.87 1.48
N GLY A 418 -10.49 -5.41 0.27
CA GLY A 418 -10.78 -6.83 0.09
C GLY A 418 -11.89 -7.35 1.00
N LYS A 419 -12.92 -6.53 1.30
CA LYS A 419 -14.02 -6.86 2.24
C LYS A 419 -13.53 -7.24 3.64
N GLY A 420 -12.33 -6.78 4.02
CA GLY A 420 -11.69 -7.07 5.30
C GLY A 420 -10.80 -8.33 5.30
N LEU A 421 -10.54 -8.92 4.12
CA LEU A 421 -9.65 -10.09 3.98
C LEU A 421 -8.28 -9.75 3.42
N VAL A 422 -8.04 -8.49 3.02
CA VAL A 422 -6.76 -7.97 2.58
C VAL A 422 -6.32 -6.88 3.55
N THR A 423 -5.06 -6.87 3.91
CA THR A 423 -4.44 -5.86 4.79
C THR A 423 -3.26 -5.20 4.09
N LEU A 424 -2.86 -4.04 4.57
CA LEU A 424 -1.60 -3.41 4.23
C LEU A 424 -0.58 -3.74 5.31
N SER A 425 0.61 -4.19 4.94
CA SER A 425 1.66 -4.47 5.92
C SER A 425 3.02 -4.01 5.42
N PRO A 426 3.68 -3.09 6.13
CA PRO A 426 5.06 -2.70 5.83
C PRO A 426 6.08 -3.76 6.26
N MET A 427 5.66 -4.77 7.03
CA MET A 427 6.53 -5.77 7.63
C MET A 427 6.50 -7.10 6.86
N HIS A 428 7.55 -7.89 7.00
CA HIS A 428 7.51 -9.32 6.68
C HIS A 428 6.61 -10.09 7.65
N SER A 429 6.28 -11.33 7.32
CA SER A 429 5.38 -12.18 8.11
C SER A 429 5.88 -12.44 9.54
N ASP A 430 7.20 -12.42 9.76
CA ASP A 430 7.81 -12.54 11.10
C ASP A 430 7.71 -11.25 11.93
N ARG A 431 7.38 -10.12 11.29
CA ARG A 431 7.30 -8.77 11.90
C ARG A 431 8.60 -8.28 12.55
N MET A 432 9.71 -8.92 12.24
CA MET A 432 11.04 -8.53 12.71
C MET A 432 11.76 -7.60 11.73
N LEU A 433 11.36 -7.66 10.46
CA LEU A 433 11.94 -6.88 9.36
C LEU A 433 10.85 -6.23 8.51
N THR A 434 11.16 -5.07 7.95
CA THR A 434 10.30 -4.43 6.96
C THR A 434 10.49 -5.05 5.58
N SER A 435 9.42 -5.10 4.81
CA SER A 435 9.44 -5.56 3.42
C SER A 435 9.79 -4.41 2.49
N PRO A 436 10.92 -4.48 1.75
CA PRO A 436 11.26 -3.44 0.78
C PRO A 436 10.17 -3.25 -0.28
N THR A 437 9.56 -4.35 -0.76
CA THR A 437 8.46 -4.31 -1.72
C THR A 437 7.26 -3.51 -1.18
N ALA A 438 6.85 -3.80 0.05
CA ALA A 438 5.73 -3.10 0.69
C ALA A 438 6.05 -1.62 0.94
N LEU A 439 7.26 -1.34 1.42
CA LEU A 439 7.70 0.03 1.65
C LEU A 439 7.79 0.83 0.35
N ALA A 440 8.23 0.23 -0.78
CA ALA A 440 8.27 0.92 -2.06
C ALA A 440 6.90 1.50 -2.44
N GLY A 441 5.84 0.71 -2.36
CA GLY A 441 4.48 1.18 -2.64
C GLY A 441 3.94 2.16 -1.60
N LEU A 442 4.12 1.85 -0.31
CA LEU A 442 3.62 2.70 0.78
C LEU A 442 4.32 4.07 0.83
N LEU A 443 5.64 4.11 0.66
CA LEU A 443 6.40 5.37 0.67
C LEU A 443 6.05 6.24 -0.53
N THR A 444 5.81 5.65 -1.71
CA THR A 444 5.33 6.40 -2.86
C THR A 444 4.02 7.13 -2.52
N VAL A 445 3.04 6.41 -1.97
CA VAL A 445 1.75 7.00 -1.57
C VAL A 445 1.91 7.97 -0.39
N ALA A 446 2.77 7.67 0.58
CA ALA A 446 2.99 8.53 1.75
C ALA A 446 3.61 9.89 1.37
N PHE A 447 4.68 9.89 0.57
CA PHE A 447 5.29 11.15 0.11
C PHE A 447 4.37 11.96 -0.80
N LEU A 448 3.62 11.31 -1.70
CA LEU A 448 2.59 11.99 -2.49
C LEU A 448 1.43 12.51 -1.61
N GLY A 449 1.11 11.81 -0.54
CA GLY A 449 0.09 12.19 0.43
C GLY A 449 0.42 13.47 1.24
N LEU A 450 1.68 13.92 1.25
CA LEU A 450 2.07 15.19 1.90
C LEU A 450 1.44 16.41 1.21
N ASP A 451 1.21 16.32 -0.10
CA ASP A 451 0.44 17.30 -0.88
C ASP A 451 -0.71 16.60 -1.62
N ILE A 452 -1.63 16.03 -0.86
CA ILE A 452 -2.70 15.18 -1.37
C ILE A 452 -3.58 15.89 -2.42
N LYS A 453 -3.73 17.22 -2.33
CA LYS A 453 -4.55 18.00 -3.24
C LYS A 453 -3.97 18.04 -4.65
N ASN A 454 -2.67 18.28 -4.79
CA ASN A 454 -1.99 18.43 -6.07
C ASN A 454 -1.47 17.07 -6.62
N THR A 455 -1.54 16.00 -5.85
CA THR A 455 -1.06 14.67 -6.19
C THR A 455 -2.21 13.65 -6.29
N LEU A 456 -2.58 12.99 -5.21
CA LEU A 456 -3.57 11.90 -5.21
C LEU A 456 -5.00 12.35 -5.56
N CYS A 457 -5.34 13.63 -5.29
CA CYS A 457 -6.61 14.22 -5.75
C CYS A 457 -6.53 14.80 -7.15
N HIS A 458 -5.32 14.97 -7.69
CA HIS A 458 -5.14 15.49 -9.03
C HIS A 458 -5.30 14.39 -10.08
N HIS A 459 -5.90 14.71 -11.19
CA HIS A 459 -6.22 13.75 -12.24
C HIS A 459 -4.96 13.10 -12.85
N GLU A 460 -3.83 13.81 -12.92
CA GLU A 460 -2.59 13.32 -13.52
C GLU A 460 -1.84 12.28 -12.67
N LEU A 461 -1.97 12.32 -11.35
CA LEU A 461 -1.25 11.47 -10.42
C LEU A 461 -2.16 10.59 -9.55
N GLY A 462 -3.48 10.74 -9.64
CA GLY A 462 -4.42 9.99 -8.80
C GLY A 462 -4.28 8.48 -8.89
N TYR A 463 -3.91 7.95 -10.06
CA TYR A 463 -3.67 6.51 -10.25
C TYR A 463 -2.40 6.00 -9.55
N MET A 464 -1.52 6.89 -9.06
CA MET A 464 -0.39 6.49 -8.21
C MET A 464 -0.84 5.79 -6.92
N LEU A 465 -2.08 5.98 -6.49
CA LEU A 465 -2.64 5.22 -5.37
C LEU A 465 -2.53 3.70 -5.58
N TYR A 466 -2.52 3.22 -6.81
CA TYR A 466 -2.40 1.79 -7.10
C TYR A 466 -1.03 1.20 -6.74
N THR A 467 0.01 2.01 -6.52
CA THR A 467 1.31 1.51 -6.03
C THR A 467 1.20 0.85 -4.65
N ILE A 468 0.14 1.17 -3.88
CA ILE A 468 -0.15 0.54 -2.58
C ILE A 468 -0.35 -0.98 -2.70
N VAL A 469 -0.62 -1.50 -3.90
CA VAL A 469 -0.78 -2.94 -4.14
C VAL A 469 0.46 -3.73 -3.73
N CYS A 470 1.65 -3.14 -3.81
CA CYS A 470 2.90 -3.78 -3.38
C CYS A 470 2.91 -4.15 -1.88
N ALA A 471 2.06 -3.48 -1.07
CA ALA A 471 1.95 -3.73 0.37
C ALA A 471 0.72 -4.59 0.74
N MET A 472 -0.11 -4.95 -0.23
CA MET A 472 -1.31 -5.75 0.02
C MET A 472 -0.96 -7.20 0.31
N ARG A 473 -1.56 -7.74 1.36
CA ARG A 473 -1.41 -9.14 1.77
C ARG A 473 -2.74 -9.73 2.24
N PRO A 474 -2.93 -11.06 2.08
CA PRO A 474 -4.08 -11.74 2.68
C PRO A 474 -4.04 -11.59 4.21
N ARG A 475 -5.17 -11.26 4.81
CA ARG A 475 -5.33 -11.16 6.26
C ARG A 475 -5.76 -12.48 6.90
N SER A 476 -6.04 -13.51 6.11
CA SER A 476 -6.48 -14.81 6.57
C SER A 476 -5.35 -15.83 6.54
N LEU A 477 -5.35 -16.76 7.50
CA LEU A 477 -4.52 -17.96 7.47
C LEU A 477 -5.32 -19.08 6.82
N CYS A 478 -4.85 -19.54 5.67
CA CYS A 478 -5.36 -20.72 4.97
C CYS A 478 -4.29 -21.83 5.02
N THR A 479 -4.67 -23.03 5.38
CA THR A 479 -3.76 -24.18 5.42
C THR A 479 -3.98 -25.08 4.22
N ILE A 480 -2.90 -25.40 3.52
CA ILE A 480 -2.89 -26.20 2.29
C ILE A 480 -1.88 -27.35 2.42
N ASP A 481 -2.06 -28.41 1.64
CA ASP A 481 -1.05 -29.47 1.48
C ASP A 481 0.01 -29.09 0.43
N GLU A 482 0.94 -30.02 0.19
CA GLU A 482 1.99 -29.86 -0.82
C GLU A 482 1.42 -29.84 -2.26
N ASP A 483 0.21 -30.37 -2.47
CA ASP A 483 -0.49 -30.41 -3.75
C ASP A 483 -1.40 -29.19 -3.96
N GLY A 484 -1.43 -28.25 -3.00
CA GLY A 484 -2.26 -27.04 -3.06
C GLY A 484 -3.70 -27.22 -2.60
N ASN A 485 -4.10 -28.40 -2.12
CA ASN A 485 -5.47 -28.64 -1.63
C ASN A 485 -5.64 -28.08 -0.21
N GLN A 486 -6.80 -27.51 0.07
CA GLN A 486 -7.11 -26.97 1.37
C GLN A 486 -7.23 -28.07 2.45
N ILE A 487 -6.47 -27.96 3.52
CA ILE A 487 -6.57 -28.79 4.71
C ILE A 487 -7.25 -27.97 5.83
N LYS A 488 -8.29 -28.53 6.44
CA LYS A 488 -8.90 -27.97 7.65
C LYS A 488 -8.21 -28.52 8.88
N THR A 489 -7.45 -27.69 9.58
CA THR A 489 -6.75 -28.08 10.81
C THR A 489 -7.05 -27.10 11.94
N GLY A 490 -6.90 -27.57 13.19
CA GLY A 490 -7.00 -26.72 14.37
C GLY A 490 -5.79 -25.81 14.50
N VAL A 491 -6.02 -24.52 14.64
CA VAL A 491 -4.99 -23.50 14.88
C VAL A 491 -5.33 -22.69 16.12
N ARG A 492 -4.32 -22.33 16.90
CA ARG A 492 -4.43 -21.42 18.03
C ARG A 492 -3.99 -20.06 17.56
N VAL A 493 -4.85 -19.08 17.72
CA VAL A 493 -4.56 -17.69 17.36
C VAL A 493 -4.59 -16.83 18.62
N GLY A 494 -3.57 -16.03 18.84
CA GLY A 494 -3.45 -15.15 20.01
C GLY A 494 -2.40 -14.07 19.78
N GLU A 495 -2.25 -13.18 20.74
CA GLU A 495 -1.27 -12.10 20.69
C GLU A 495 0.15 -12.65 20.74
N ALA A 496 1.03 -12.09 19.90
CA ALA A 496 2.44 -12.42 19.91
C ALA A 496 3.09 -12.00 21.23
N VAL A 497 3.86 -12.91 21.84
CA VAL A 497 4.63 -12.64 23.07
C VAL A 497 6.10 -12.83 22.78
N GLU A 498 6.91 -11.86 23.13
CA GLU A 498 8.36 -12.00 23.12
C GLU A 498 8.78 -12.97 24.24
N THR A 499 9.42 -14.07 23.84
CA THR A 499 9.93 -15.06 24.79
C THR A 499 11.33 -14.67 25.25
N VAL A 500 11.41 -14.06 26.43
CA VAL A 500 12.69 -13.82 27.10
C VAL A 500 12.96 -14.99 28.06
N GLY A 501 13.94 -15.85 27.71
CA GLY A 501 14.69 -16.66 28.65
C GLY A 501 13.91 -17.64 29.55
N GLN A 502 12.81 -18.26 29.11
CA GLN A 502 12.12 -19.29 29.88
C GLN A 502 12.66 -20.70 29.57
N ALA A 503 12.98 -21.46 30.61
CA ALA A 503 13.28 -22.90 30.50
C ALA A 503 12.01 -23.67 30.13
N GLY A 504 12.05 -24.43 29.03
CA GLY A 504 10.92 -25.20 28.51
C GLY A 504 10.53 -24.81 27.09
N LYS A 505 9.38 -25.31 26.58
CA LYS A 505 8.83 -24.85 25.31
C LYS A 505 8.41 -23.36 25.45
N PRO A 506 9.05 -22.45 24.74
CA PRO A 506 8.67 -21.05 24.83
C PRO A 506 7.23 -20.88 24.31
N LYS A 507 6.42 -20.09 25.01
CA LYS A 507 5.11 -19.68 24.52
C LYS A 507 5.33 -18.51 23.57
N THR A 508 4.93 -18.68 22.34
CA THR A 508 5.02 -17.61 21.31
C THR A 508 3.75 -16.77 21.25
N ILE A 509 2.66 -17.28 21.84
CA ILE A 509 1.35 -16.60 21.89
C ILE A 509 0.77 -16.59 23.30
N SER A 510 0.05 -15.53 23.63
CA SER A 510 -0.77 -15.40 24.84
C SER A 510 -2.24 -15.14 24.49
N GLY A 511 -3.15 -15.43 25.43
CA GLY A 511 -4.57 -15.16 25.24
C GLY A 511 -5.22 -15.85 24.04
N PHE A 512 -4.71 -17.02 23.65
CA PHE A 512 -5.09 -17.70 22.41
C PHE A 512 -6.49 -18.31 22.46
N GLN A 513 -7.15 -18.30 21.30
CA GLN A 513 -8.35 -19.07 21.01
C GLN A 513 -8.03 -20.13 19.95
N THR A 514 -8.72 -21.27 20.02
CA THR A 514 -8.55 -22.35 19.05
C THR A 514 -9.65 -22.25 18.00
N HIS A 515 -9.23 -22.14 16.74
CA HIS A 515 -10.10 -22.06 15.57
C HIS A 515 -9.78 -23.21 14.61
N THR A 516 -10.65 -23.42 13.62
CA THR A 516 -10.36 -24.30 12.48
C THR A 516 -10.03 -23.42 11.28
N SER A 517 -8.93 -23.72 10.58
CA SER A 517 -8.55 -22.97 9.36
C SER A 517 -9.61 -23.12 8.25
N PRO A 518 -9.86 -22.10 7.42
CA PRO A 518 -9.21 -20.78 7.40
C PRO A 518 -9.69 -19.87 8.54
N VAL A 519 -8.79 -19.01 9.04
CA VAL A 519 -9.06 -18.10 10.16
C VAL A 519 -8.57 -16.69 9.83
N LEU A 520 -9.35 -15.66 10.22
CA LEU A 520 -8.98 -14.26 10.09
C LEU A 520 -8.01 -13.90 11.22
N MET A 521 -6.93 -13.19 10.88
CA MET A 521 -5.89 -12.77 11.82
C MET A 521 -5.88 -11.25 11.98
N GLY A 522 -5.67 -10.77 13.20
CA GLY A 522 -5.37 -9.37 13.49
C GLY A 522 -3.91 -9.00 13.20
N VAL A 523 -3.60 -7.71 13.23
CA VAL A 523 -2.24 -7.22 12.92
C VAL A 523 -1.19 -7.77 13.88
N ASN A 524 -1.53 -7.91 15.17
CA ASN A 524 -0.63 -8.43 16.21
C ASN A 524 -0.84 -9.90 16.55
N ASP A 525 -1.75 -10.59 15.83
CA ASP A 525 -2.00 -12.00 16.06
C ASP A 525 -0.90 -12.89 15.47
N ARG A 526 -0.58 -13.96 16.18
CA ARG A 526 0.20 -15.09 15.70
C ARG A 526 -0.60 -16.37 15.81
N ALA A 527 -0.31 -17.30 14.89
CA ALA A 527 -0.95 -18.59 14.87
C ALA A 527 0.05 -19.72 15.17
N GLU A 528 -0.42 -20.76 15.85
CA GLU A 528 0.27 -22.03 16.08
C GLU A 528 -0.64 -23.18 15.73
N LEU A 529 -0.10 -24.30 15.27
CA LEU A 529 -0.87 -25.53 15.09
C LEU A 529 -1.35 -26.06 16.45
N ALA A 530 -2.64 -26.38 16.54
CA ALA A 530 -3.24 -26.91 17.76
C ALA A 530 -2.91 -28.39 17.99
N SER A 531 -2.59 -29.15 16.93
CA SER A 531 -2.23 -30.57 16.97
C SER A 531 -0.84 -30.78 16.36
N GLU A 532 -0.20 -31.91 16.76
CA GLU A 532 1.09 -32.37 16.22
C GLU A 532 0.89 -33.25 14.96
N GLU A 533 -0.33 -33.32 14.42
CA GLU A 533 -0.66 -34.16 13.25
C GLU A 533 0.02 -33.63 11.98
N PHE A 534 0.18 -32.31 11.91
CA PHE A 534 0.83 -31.63 10.78
C PHE A 534 2.05 -30.86 11.25
N ILE A 535 3.04 -30.74 10.37
CA ILE A 535 4.22 -29.89 10.53
C ILE A 535 4.14 -28.80 9.47
N ALA A 536 4.27 -27.53 9.87
CA ALA A 536 4.33 -26.44 8.94
C ALA A 536 5.68 -26.39 8.22
N ALA A 537 5.67 -26.21 6.91
CA ALA A 537 6.87 -26.01 6.10
C ALA A 537 7.49 -24.62 6.35
N THR A 538 6.68 -23.65 6.82
CA THR A 538 7.10 -22.30 7.17
C THR A 538 7.11 -22.11 8.69
N ASN A 539 8.06 -21.34 9.20
CA ASN A 539 8.16 -21.04 10.64
C ASN A 539 7.06 -20.15 11.16
N VAL A 540 6.45 -19.36 10.29
CA VAL A 540 5.36 -18.42 10.60
C VAL A 540 4.10 -18.85 9.84
N LEU A 541 3.00 -18.99 10.57
CA LEU A 541 1.70 -19.34 10.02
C LEU A 541 0.92 -18.06 9.68
N GLU A 542 1.00 -17.62 8.44
CA GLU A 542 0.30 -16.46 7.90
C GLU A 542 0.01 -16.65 6.39
N GLY A 543 -1.08 -16.13 5.91
CA GLY A 543 -1.48 -16.28 4.51
C GLY A 543 -1.75 -17.73 4.15
N PHE A 544 -1.05 -18.27 3.16
CA PHE A 544 -1.12 -19.69 2.77
C PHE A 544 0.00 -20.47 3.43
N ALA A 545 -0.33 -21.29 4.43
CA ALA A 545 0.62 -22.13 5.12
C ALA A 545 0.59 -23.55 4.56
N ILE A 546 1.74 -24.01 4.05
CA ILE A 546 1.91 -25.37 3.55
C ILE A 546 2.17 -26.31 4.72
N LEU A 547 1.36 -27.35 4.85
CA LEU A 547 1.44 -28.35 5.90
C LEU A 547 1.85 -29.71 5.33
N LYS A 548 2.78 -30.36 6.04
CA LYS A 548 3.17 -31.75 5.80
C LYS A 548 2.62 -32.64 6.90
N LYS A 549 2.20 -33.85 6.54
CA LYS A 549 1.81 -34.83 7.53
C LYS A 549 3.00 -35.23 8.40
N ASN A 550 2.82 -35.22 9.71
CA ASN A 550 3.88 -35.62 10.66
C ASN A 550 4.02 -37.15 10.66
N PRO A 551 5.14 -37.72 10.21
CA PRO A 551 5.33 -39.16 10.13
C PRO A 551 5.34 -39.84 11.51
N ASP A 552 5.74 -39.10 12.57
CA ASP A 552 5.82 -39.64 13.92
C ASP A 552 4.47 -39.61 14.65
N TYR A 553 3.47 -38.89 14.13
CA TYR A 553 2.18 -38.70 14.79
C TYR A 553 1.38 -40.01 14.91
N ASP A 554 1.31 -40.79 13.84
CA ASP A 554 0.57 -42.05 13.81
C ASP A 554 1.17 -43.06 14.79
N GLN A 555 2.49 -43.08 14.96
CA GLN A 555 3.18 -43.93 15.97
C GLN A 555 2.88 -43.45 17.38
N ALA A 556 2.99 -42.17 17.66
CA ALA A 556 2.69 -41.61 18.98
C ALA A 556 1.21 -41.76 19.36
N GLU A 557 0.28 -41.65 18.39
CA GLU A 557 -1.15 -41.88 18.64
C GLU A 557 -1.45 -43.34 18.92
N ALA A 558 -0.82 -44.26 18.19
CA ALA A 558 -0.93 -45.70 18.46
C ALA A 558 -0.42 -46.05 19.85
N GLU A 559 0.72 -45.50 20.29
CA GLU A 559 1.25 -45.67 21.64
C GLU A 559 0.35 -45.07 22.72
N ARG A 560 -0.18 -43.85 22.52
CA ARG A 560 -1.15 -43.22 23.45
C ARG A 560 -2.43 -44.02 23.57
N LYS A 561 -2.97 -44.55 22.47
CA LYS A 561 -4.15 -45.46 22.48
C LYS A 561 -3.85 -46.79 23.20
N ALA A 562 -2.65 -47.37 23.01
CA ALA A 562 -2.22 -48.56 23.71
C ALA A 562 -2.05 -48.33 25.23
N ALA A 563 -1.43 -47.21 25.62
CA ALA A 563 -1.27 -46.82 27.02
C ALA A 563 -2.62 -46.53 27.71
N GLY A 564 -3.54 -45.88 27.00
CA GLY A 564 -4.91 -45.65 27.49
C GLY A 564 -5.71 -46.94 27.72
N LYS A 565 -5.58 -47.90 26.80
CA LYS A 565 -6.17 -49.26 26.96
C LYS A 565 -5.55 -50.00 28.15
N ARG A 566 -4.24 -49.91 28.42
CA ARG A 566 -3.56 -50.47 29.56
C ARG A 566 -4.02 -49.87 30.91
N LYS A 567 -4.19 -48.53 30.97
CA LYS A 567 -4.74 -47.83 32.14
C LYS A 567 -6.19 -48.22 32.45
N ARG A 568 -7.05 -48.35 31.42
CA ARG A 568 -8.46 -48.81 31.58
C ARG A 568 -8.52 -50.27 32.06
N LYS A 569 -7.64 -51.17 31.57
CA LYS A 569 -7.57 -52.58 32.02
C LYS A 569 -7.11 -52.68 33.49
N LYS A 570 -6.09 -51.87 33.91
CA LYS A 570 -5.67 -51.80 35.32
C LYS A 570 -6.77 -51.28 36.25
N ARG A 571 -7.54 -50.26 35.85
CA ARG A 571 -8.67 -49.77 36.65
C ARG A 571 -9.85 -50.74 36.74
N ARG A 572 -10.09 -51.57 35.74
CA ARG A 572 -11.10 -52.64 35.80
C ARG A 572 -10.65 -53.85 36.62
N GLY A 573 -9.34 -54.15 36.66
CA GLY A 573 -8.79 -55.23 37.52
C GLY A 573 -8.67 -54.86 39.01
N ALA A 574 -8.63 -53.58 39.34
CA ALA A 574 -8.59 -53.07 40.72
C ALA A 574 -9.99 -52.86 41.35
N LYS A 575 -11.07 -53.04 40.55
CA LYS A 575 -12.47 -52.96 41.00
C LYS A 575 -13.13 -54.37 41.11
N LYS A 576 -12.41 -55.45 40.86
CA LYS A 576 -12.75 -56.79 41.20
C LYS A 576 -11.86 -57.20 42.40
#